data_e065902ba74da6fa605e72d36e98ae1d
#
_entry.id   e065902ba74da6fa605e72d36e98ae1d
#
_cell.length_a   1.000
_cell.length_b   1.000
_cell.length_c   1.000
_cell.angle_alpha   90.00
_cell.angle_beta   90.00
_cell.angle_gamma   90.00
#
_symmetry.space_group_name_H-M   'P 1'
#
loop_
_entity.id
_entity.type
_entity.pdbx_description
1 polymer ?
#
loop_
_entity_poly.entity_id
_entity_poly.type
_entity_poly.pdbx_seq_one_letter_code
_entity_poly.pdbx_strand_id
1 'polypeptide(L)' 'MATLEPIAVTMAEAARLLGVSRPTVYALAKTEGCPVVKLGGCTRVLVDDLKAWVREQEQ' A
#
# COMPACT_ATOMS: atom_id res chain seq x y z
N MET A 1 -21.84 -11.72 -8.44
CA MET A 1 -21.33 -10.43 -8.81
C MET A 1 -19.91 -10.22 -8.29
N ALA A 2 -19.06 -9.76 -9.13
CA ALA A 2 -17.68 -9.58 -8.73
C ALA A 2 -17.55 -8.40 -7.77
N THR A 3 -16.77 -8.60 -6.73
CA THR A 3 -16.40 -7.52 -5.85
C THR A 3 -15.28 -6.73 -6.50
N LEU A 4 -15.48 -5.44 -6.65
CA LEU A 4 -14.46 -4.59 -7.24
C LEU A 4 -13.48 -4.19 -6.16
N GLU A 5 -12.26 -4.68 -6.28
CA GLU A 5 -11.20 -4.27 -5.38
C GLU A 5 -10.55 -3.01 -5.93
N PRO A 6 -10.23 -2.06 -5.10
CA PRO A 6 -9.55 -0.86 -5.58
C PRO A 6 -8.16 -1.23 -6.08
N ILE A 7 -7.78 -0.58 -7.18
CA ILE A 7 -6.43 -0.75 -7.71
C ILE A 7 -5.42 -0.08 -6.79
N ALA A 8 -5.80 1.03 -6.21
CA ALA A 8 -4.95 1.79 -5.31
C ALA A 8 -5.77 2.27 -4.12
N VAL A 9 -5.13 2.37 -2.98
CA VAL A 9 -5.79 2.78 -1.75
C VAL A 9 -5.00 3.90 -1.11
N THR A 10 -5.66 4.60 -0.16
CA THR A 10 -4.97 5.64 0.59
C THR A 10 -3.97 5.03 1.55
N MET A 11 -3.09 5.88 2.09
CA MET A 11 -2.13 5.41 3.09
C MET A 11 -2.84 4.84 4.32
N ALA A 12 -3.92 5.49 4.74
CA ALA A 12 -4.68 5.00 5.89
C ALA A 12 -5.29 3.63 5.61
N GLU A 13 -5.83 3.46 4.40
CA GLU A 13 -6.43 2.20 4.01
C GLU A 13 -5.36 1.11 3.91
N ALA A 14 -4.18 1.47 3.39
CA ALA A 14 -3.08 0.52 3.31
C ALA A 14 -2.67 0.06 4.70
N ALA A 15 -2.66 0.98 5.67
CA ALA A 15 -2.33 0.62 7.05
C ALA A 15 -3.31 -0.40 7.59
N ARG A 16 -4.59 -0.20 7.28
CA ARG A 16 -5.61 -1.13 7.73
C ARG A 16 -5.41 -2.50 7.10
N LEU A 17 -5.12 -2.53 5.81
CA LEU A 17 -4.92 -3.78 5.10
C LEU A 17 -3.70 -4.53 5.63
N LEU A 18 -2.67 -3.80 6.01
CA LEU A 18 -1.45 -4.42 6.52
C LEU A 18 -1.54 -4.72 8.01
N GLY A 19 -2.51 -4.15 8.69
CA GLY A 19 -2.64 -4.35 10.12
C GLY A 19 -1.60 -3.60 10.94
N VAL A 20 -1.16 -2.46 10.44
CA VAL A 20 -0.16 -1.65 11.13
C VAL A 20 -0.68 -0.23 11.30
N SER A 21 0.02 0.58 12.06
CA SER A 21 -0.38 1.95 12.28
C SER A 21 -0.04 2.81 11.07
N ARG A 22 -0.71 3.97 10.95
CA ARG A 22 -0.44 4.89 9.85
C ARG A 22 1.01 5.35 9.81
N PRO A 23 1.59 5.75 10.94
CA PRO A 23 3.01 6.14 10.92
C PRO A 23 3.91 5.04 10.39
N THR A 24 3.58 3.79 10.69
CA THR A 24 4.36 2.66 10.19
C THR A 24 4.29 2.59 8.67
N VAL A 25 3.10 2.83 8.09
CA VAL A 25 2.96 2.80 6.64
C VAL A 25 3.77 3.92 6.00
N TYR A 26 3.75 5.11 6.60
CA TYR A 26 4.54 6.21 6.06
C TYR A 26 6.03 5.91 6.12
N ALA A 27 6.47 5.23 7.16
CA ALA A 27 7.86 4.81 7.25
C ALA A 27 8.19 3.79 6.18
N LEU A 28 7.28 2.84 5.96
CA LEU A 28 7.48 1.83 4.93
C LEU A 28 7.48 2.46 3.54
N ALA A 29 6.69 3.50 3.35
CA ALA A 29 6.60 4.16 2.05
C ALA A 29 7.94 4.79 1.64
N LYS A 30 8.78 5.07 2.59
CA LYS A 30 10.10 5.62 2.30
C LYS A 30 11.10 4.53 1.95
N THR A 31 10.72 3.29 2.15
CA THR A 31 11.58 2.16 1.83
C THR A 31 11.61 1.96 0.33
N GLU A 32 12.78 1.68 -0.19
CA GLU A 32 12.93 1.45 -1.61
C GLU A 32 12.11 0.24 -2.04
N GLY A 33 11.42 0.39 -3.17
CA GLY A 33 10.61 -0.70 -3.70
C GLY A 33 9.17 -0.69 -3.24
N CYS A 34 8.82 0.16 -2.28
CA CYS A 34 7.45 0.24 -1.82
C CYS A 34 6.56 0.80 -2.94
N PRO A 35 5.42 0.14 -3.23
CA PRO A 35 4.58 0.51 -4.37
C PRO A 35 3.68 1.71 -4.06
N VAL A 36 4.28 2.86 -3.90
CA VAL A 36 3.57 4.10 -3.64
C VAL A 36 3.67 4.99 -4.87
N VAL A 37 2.52 5.51 -5.32
CA VAL A 37 2.48 6.37 -6.49
C VAL A 37 1.72 7.65 -6.16
N LYS A 38 2.00 8.69 -6.92
CA LYS A 38 1.27 9.94 -6.80
C LYS A 38 0.35 10.08 -7.99
N LEU A 39 -0.94 10.15 -7.70
CA LEU A 39 -1.96 10.28 -8.74
C LEU A 39 -2.66 11.60 -8.54
N GLY A 40 -2.43 12.55 -9.45
CA GLY A 40 -3.12 13.82 -9.40
C GLY A 40 -2.91 14.56 -8.09
N GLY A 41 -1.72 14.49 -7.52
CA GLY A 41 -1.44 15.16 -6.26
C GLY A 41 -1.79 14.37 -5.03
N CYS A 42 -2.36 13.19 -5.21
CA CYS A 42 -2.71 12.31 -4.09
C CYS A 42 -1.75 11.12 -4.04
N THR A 43 -1.36 10.76 -2.84
CA THR A 43 -0.50 9.59 -2.66
C THR A 43 -1.37 8.35 -2.51
N ARG A 44 -1.07 7.32 -3.29
CA ARG A 44 -1.83 6.07 -3.26
C ARG A 44 -0.88 4.89 -3.24
N VAL A 45 -1.36 3.79 -2.71
CA VAL A 45 -0.59 2.54 -2.67
C VAL A 45 -1.25 1.54 -3.59
N LEU A 46 -0.46 0.96 -4.50
CA LEU A 46 -0.99 -0.04 -5.44
C LEU A 46 -1.19 -1.35 -4.71
N VAL A 47 -2.44 -1.82 -4.71
CA VAL A 47 -2.81 -2.98 -3.90
C VAL A 47 -2.08 -4.26 -4.35
N ASP A 48 -2.12 -4.56 -5.65
CA ASP A 48 -1.49 -5.78 -6.13
C ASP A 48 0.01 -5.77 -5.89
N ASP A 49 0.63 -4.62 -6.15
CA ASP A 49 2.05 -4.49 -5.94
C ASP A 49 2.38 -4.53 -4.45
N LEU A 50 1.48 -4.01 -3.64
CA LEU A 50 1.66 -4.05 -2.19
C LEU A 50 1.67 -5.48 -1.69
N LYS A 51 0.75 -6.30 -2.21
CA LYS A 51 0.71 -7.70 -1.82
C LYS A 51 2.00 -8.43 -2.16
N ALA A 52 2.51 -8.18 -3.36
CA ALA A 52 3.76 -8.81 -3.79
C ALA A 52 4.94 -8.30 -2.96
N TRP A 53 4.96 -7.01 -2.70
CA TRP A 53 6.05 -6.41 -1.94
C TRP A 53 6.10 -6.95 -0.51
N VAL A 54 4.91 -7.09 0.10
CA VAL A 54 4.83 -7.62 1.46
C VAL A 54 5.33 -9.06 1.51
N ARG A 55 5.01 -9.84 0.49
CA ARG A 55 5.48 -11.22 0.44
C ARG A 55 6.99 -11.29 0.39
N GLU A 56 7.61 -10.34 -0.29
CA GLU A 56 9.07 -10.30 -0.37
C GLU A 56 9.69 -10.01 0.99
N GLN A 57 8.94 -9.35 1.87
CA GLN A 57 9.44 -9.05 3.20
C GLN A 57 9.37 -10.25 4.12
N GLU A 58 8.56 -11.24 3.77
CA GLU A 58 8.48 -12.47 4.52
C GLU A 58 9.67 -13.35 4.16
N GLN A 59 10.40 -13.76 5.14
CA GLN A 59 11.56 -14.62 4.89
C GLN A 59 11.52 -15.84 5.77
#